data_ff45ac6bfab0cb0af4f4d8abf169d325
#
_entry.id   ff45ac6bfab0cb0af4f4d8abf169d325
#
_cell.length_a   1.000
_cell.length_b   1.000
_cell.length_c   1.000
_cell.angle_alpha   90.00
_cell.angle_beta   90.00
_cell.angle_gamma   90.00
#
_symmetry.space_group_name_H-M   'P 1'
#
loop_
_entity.id
_entity.type
_entity.pdbx_description
1 polymer ?
#
loop_
_entity_poly.entity_id
_entity_poly.type
_entity_poly.pdbx_seq_one_letter_code
_entity_poly.pdbx_strand_id
1 'polypeptide(L)'
;MTKVLAAWFLVASAAASPAVMPRDVVQGAVARVIATLEEAKFNQPGEVLTAVGPNVERVRGEIRRIATDLFDFDEVARRALSRHWAGRTRAEQTEFTSLFTDLLERSYVGKIETYSGEKIVYTGEVVDGNYATVRSRIITRRRTDTALDYRMHEIDGRWKVYDVLIDGVSFVSTYRSEFNRVIQSSSYEELIERLRKKRIDVLAVSGKS
;
A
#
# COMPACT_ATOMS: atom_id res chain seq x y z
N MET A 1 18.37 20.44 67.75
CA MET A 1 18.06 21.14 66.47
C MET A 1 18.29 20.15 65.32
N THR A 2 17.24 19.47 64.91
CA THR A 2 17.29 18.37 63.90
C THR A 2 16.58 18.89 62.64
N LYS A 3 17.36 19.12 61.55
CA LYS A 3 16.83 19.58 60.24
C LYS A 3 16.37 18.36 59.46
N VAL A 4 15.06 18.26 59.21
CA VAL A 4 14.45 17.30 58.28
C VAL A 4 14.51 17.89 56.88
N LEU A 5 15.28 17.28 55.98
CA LEU A 5 15.29 17.59 54.57
C LEU A 5 14.19 16.78 53.88
N ALA A 6 13.12 17.43 53.42
CA ALA A 6 12.09 16.84 52.59
C ALA A 6 12.58 16.82 51.15
N ALA A 7 12.86 15.64 50.63
CA ALA A 7 13.15 15.42 49.20
C ALA A 7 11.81 15.32 48.40
N TRP A 8 11.55 16.28 47.57
CA TRP A 8 10.45 16.27 46.60
C TRP A 8 10.86 15.42 45.38
N PHE A 9 10.27 14.26 45.23
CA PHE A 9 10.35 13.48 44.00
C PHE A 9 9.39 14.10 42.96
N LEU A 10 9.93 14.76 41.96
CA LEU A 10 9.22 15.17 40.75
C LEU A 10 9.02 13.94 39.88
N VAL A 11 7.85 13.35 39.94
CA VAL A 11 7.43 12.31 38.96
C VAL A 11 7.09 13.03 37.65
N ALA A 12 8.04 13.01 36.72
CA ALA A 12 7.78 13.44 35.35
C ALA A 12 6.84 12.43 34.69
N SER A 13 5.55 12.77 34.61
CA SER A 13 4.59 12.04 33.81
C SER A 13 4.95 12.23 32.34
N ALA A 14 5.58 11.23 31.72
CA ALA A 14 5.75 11.20 30.27
C ALA A 14 4.36 11.09 29.65
N ALA A 15 3.84 12.17 29.11
CA ALA A 15 2.62 12.13 28.29
C ALA A 15 2.92 11.27 27.07
N ALA A 16 2.38 10.03 27.05
CA ALA A 16 2.44 9.18 25.86
C ALA A 16 1.72 9.94 24.72
N SER A 17 2.42 10.17 23.64
CA SER A 17 1.78 10.68 22.41
C SER A 17 0.64 9.75 22.02
N PRO A 18 -0.53 10.27 21.61
CA PRO A 18 -1.64 9.41 21.22
C PRO A 18 -1.17 8.48 20.10
N ALA A 19 -1.40 7.17 20.28
CA ALA A 19 -1.05 6.18 19.27
C ALA A 19 -1.82 6.50 17.99
N VAL A 20 -1.10 6.61 16.87
CA VAL A 20 -1.73 6.86 15.56
C VAL A 20 -2.53 5.62 15.17
N MET A 21 -3.83 5.81 14.90
CA MET A 21 -4.71 4.70 14.55
C MET A 21 -4.47 4.22 13.11
N PRO A 22 -4.56 2.90 12.82
CA PRO A 22 -4.40 2.36 11.47
C PRO A 22 -5.26 3.05 10.43
N ARG A 23 -6.52 3.33 10.77
CA ARG A 23 -7.46 4.04 9.91
C ARG A 23 -6.97 5.44 9.54
N ASP A 24 -6.40 6.18 10.48
CA ASP A 24 -5.93 7.55 10.23
C ASP A 24 -4.75 7.54 9.26
N VAL A 25 -3.88 6.52 9.35
CA VAL A 25 -2.75 6.33 8.41
C VAL A 25 -3.26 6.11 6.99
N VAL A 26 -4.21 5.18 6.81
CA VAL A 26 -4.80 4.92 5.49
C VAL A 26 -5.54 6.14 4.96
N GLN A 27 -6.38 6.76 5.80
CA GLN A 27 -7.17 7.93 5.43
C GLN A 27 -6.28 9.11 5.02
N GLY A 28 -5.22 9.36 5.78
CA GLY A 28 -4.25 10.41 5.46
C GLY A 28 -3.51 10.16 4.16
N ALA A 29 -3.10 8.92 3.89
CA ALA A 29 -2.44 8.57 2.63
C ALA A 29 -3.39 8.74 1.42
N VAL A 30 -4.62 8.23 1.53
CA VAL A 30 -5.65 8.38 0.49
C VAL A 30 -6.00 9.84 0.23
N ALA A 31 -6.13 10.66 1.29
CA ALA A 31 -6.40 12.09 1.14
C ALA A 31 -5.26 12.81 0.39
N ARG A 32 -3.98 12.46 0.67
CA ARG A 32 -2.83 13.00 -0.07
C ARG A 32 -2.87 12.63 -1.55
N VAL A 33 -3.20 11.37 -1.89
CA VAL A 33 -3.34 10.93 -3.29
C VAL A 33 -4.42 11.75 -4.00
N ILE A 34 -5.60 11.88 -3.39
CA ILE A 34 -6.72 12.64 -3.96
C ILE A 34 -6.32 14.11 -4.17
N ALA A 35 -5.71 14.75 -3.18
CA ALA A 35 -5.25 16.13 -3.30
C ALA A 35 -4.24 16.32 -4.44
N THR A 36 -3.29 15.38 -4.60
CA THR A 36 -2.31 15.39 -5.70
C THR A 36 -2.98 15.32 -7.07
N LEU A 37 -4.03 14.47 -7.20
CA LEU A 37 -4.77 14.32 -8.46
C LEU A 37 -5.65 15.54 -8.76
N GLU A 38 -6.29 16.11 -7.75
CA GLU A 38 -7.13 17.31 -7.90
C GLU A 38 -6.29 18.54 -8.25
N GLU A 39 -5.14 18.72 -7.60
CA GLU A 39 -4.19 19.79 -7.94
C GLU A 39 -3.70 19.69 -9.39
N ALA A 40 -3.38 18.47 -9.85
CA ALA A 40 -2.94 18.26 -11.22
C ALA A 40 -4.04 18.62 -12.25
N LYS A 41 -5.30 18.27 -11.97
CA LYS A 41 -6.44 18.61 -12.83
C LYS A 41 -6.74 20.11 -12.84
N PHE A 42 -6.58 20.78 -11.70
CA PHE A 42 -6.80 22.22 -11.58
C PHE A 42 -5.76 23.02 -12.36
N ASN A 43 -4.50 22.63 -12.28
CA ASN A 43 -3.39 23.36 -12.91
C ASN A 43 -3.31 23.18 -14.44
N GLN A 44 -3.93 22.12 -14.98
CA GLN A 44 -3.98 21.83 -16.41
C GLN A 44 -5.37 21.30 -16.84
N PRO A 45 -6.38 22.17 -16.90
CA PRO A 45 -7.72 21.77 -17.34
C PRO A 45 -7.70 21.26 -18.78
N GLY A 46 -8.14 20.01 -18.97
CA GLY A 46 -8.20 19.37 -20.30
C GLY A 46 -7.00 18.51 -20.67
N GLU A 47 -5.94 18.47 -19.88
CA GLU A 47 -4.87 17.49 -20.06
C GLU A 47 -5.28 16.14 -19.43
N VAL A 48 -5.25 15.09 -20.23
CA VAL A 48 -5.49 13.74 -19.74
C VAL A 48 -4.23 13.26 -19.07
N LEU A 49 -4.28 12.90 -17.77
CA LEU A 49 -3.15 12.37 -16.99
C LEU A 49 -2.56 11.06 -17.58
N THR A 50 -3.13 10.56 -18.67
CA THR A 50 -2.60 9.43 -19.45
C THR A 50 -1.53 9.85 -20.47
N ALA A 51 -1.34 11.15 -20.71
CA ALA A 51 -0.28 11.66 -21.58
C ALA A 51 1.10 11.57 -20.88
N VAL A 52 2.17 11.55 -21.69
CA VAL A 52 3.55 11.65 -21.20
C VAL A 52 3.92 13.13 -21.10
N GLY A 53 4.28 13.59 -19.88
CA GLY A 53 4.67 14.98 -19.67
C GLY A 53 5.20 15.24 -18.27
N PRO A 54 5.89 16.38 -18.03
CA PRO A 54 6.51 16.69 -16.73
C PRO A 54 5.53 16.68 -15.55
N ASN A 55 4.29 17.10 -15.78
CA ASN A 55 3.25 17.10 -14.76
C ASN A 55 2.82 15.68 -14.38
N VAL A 56 2.67 14.80 -15.38
CA VAL A 56 2.33 13.39 -15.16
C VAL A 56 3.41 12.69 -14.35
N GLU A 57 4.68 12.90 -14.69
CA GLU A 57 5.79 12.32 -13.94
C GLU A 57 5.88 12.85 -12.51
N ARG A 58 5.58 14.12 -12.28
CA ARG A 58 5.49 14.71 -10.94
C ARG A 58 4.40 14.04 -10.11
N VAL A 59 3.20 13.88 -10.68
CA VAL A 59 2.06 13.23 -10.03
C VAL A 59 2.38 11.78 -9.70
N ARG A 60 2.92 11.03 -10.64
CA ARG A 60 3.34 9.64 -10.43
C ARG A 60 4.41 9.51 -9.35
N GLY A 61 5.40 10.42 -9.36
CA GLY A 61 6.42 10.47 -8.33
C GLY A 61 5.86 10.71 -6.93
N GLU A 62 4.86 11.59 -6.80
CA GLU A 62 4.20 11.83 -5.52
C GLU A 62 3.35 10.63 -5.06
N ILE A 63 2.56 10.04 -5.96
CA ILE A 63 1.79 8.82 -5.66
C ILE A 63 2.72 7.68 -5.23
N ARG A 64 3.87 7.49 -5.92
CA ARG A 64 4.89 6.50 -5.54
C ARG A 64 5.42 6.75 -4.13
N ARG A 65 5.72 8.01 -3.79
CA ARG A 65 6.21 8.38 -2.46
C ARG A 65 5.17 8.08 -1.39
N ILE A 66 3.91 8.45 -1.61
CA ILE A 66 2.80 8.14 -0.70
C ILE A 66 2.65 6.62 -0.53
N ALA A 67 2.75 5.86 -1.62
CA ALA A 67 2.69 4.40 -1.56
C ALA A 67 3.86 3.80 -0.76
N THR A 68 5.09 4.29 -0.94
CA THR A 68 6.27 3.85 -0.17
C THR A 68 6.13 4.16 1.32
N ASP A 69 5.51 5.28 1.65
CA ASP A 69 5.22 5.65 3.05
C ASP A 69 4.15 4.75 3.66
N LEU A 70 3.13 4.34 2.90
CA LEU A 70 1.99 3.57 3.38
C LEU A 70 2.27 2.06 3.41
N PHE A 71 2.92 1.50 2.38
CA PHE A 71 3.10 0.07 2.21
C PHE A 71 4.44 -0.41 2.77
N ASP A 72 4.45 -1.66 3.23
CA ASP A 72 5.67 -2.44 3.44
C ASP A 72 5.88 -3.34 2.22
N PHE A 73 6.59 -2.83 1.23
CA PHE A 73 6.83 -3.58 -0.01
C PHE A 73 7.71 -4.82 0.19
N ASP A 74 8.58 -4.85 1.19
CA ASP A 74 9.36 -6.03 1.52
C ASP A 74 8.46 -7.16 2.05
N GLU A 75 7.54 -6.83 2.94
CA GLU A 75 6.58 -7.79 3.46
C GLU A 75 5.56 -8.22 2.40
N VAL A 76 5.10 -7.31 1.54
CA VAL A 76 4.26 -7.61 0.36
C VAL A 76 4.98 -8.62 -0.54
N ALA A 77 6.24 -8.38 -0.88
CA ALA A 77 7.07 -9.26 -1.72
C ALA A 77 7.31 -10.61 -1.06
N ARG A 78 7.69 -10.62 0.22
CA ARG A 78 7.89 -11.84 1.01
C ARG A 78 6.65 -12.75 1.01
N ARG A 79 5.47 -12.16 1.23
CA ARG A 79 4.20 -12.90 1.23
C ARG A 79 3.80 -13.37 -0.16
N ALA A 80 4.05 -12.58 -1.19
CA ALA A 80 3.75 -12.96 -2.57
C ALA A 80 4.66 -14.08 -3.08
N LEU A 81 5.96 -14.06 -2.77
CA LEU A 81 6.89 -15.14 -3.13
C LEU A 81 6.74 -16.38 -2.21
N SER A 82 6.20 -16.16 -0.98
CA SER A 82 5.78 -17.21 -0.03
C SER A 82 6.88 -18.23 0.25
N ARG A 83 6.59 -19.53 0.05
CA ARG A 83 7.53 -20.64 0.31
C ARG A 83 8.85 -20.54 -0.46
N HIS A 84 8.89 -19.82 -1.56
CA HIS A 84 10.11 -19.65 -2.36
C HIS A 84 11.03 -18.56 -1.82
N TRP A 85 10.55 -17.70 -0.89
CA TRP A 85 11.32 -16.58 -0.34
C TRP A 85 12.52 -16.99 0.48
N ALA A 86 12.34 -17.97 1.40
CA ALA A 86 13.40 -18.38 2.33
C ALA A 86 14.61 -19.04 1.64
N GLY A 87 14.42 -19.61 0.46
CA GLY A 87 15.50 -20.17 -0.35
C GLY A 87 16.26 -19.17 -1.21
N ARG A 88 15.93 -17.87 -1.14
CA ARG A 88 16.58 -16.83 -1.94
C ARG A 88 17.64 -16.10 -1.12
N THR A 89 18.73 -15.75 -1.80
CA THR A 89 19.77 -14.88 -1.23
C THR A 89 19.21 -13.48 -0.98
N ARG A 90 19.89 -12.69 -0.16
CA ARG A 90 19.51 -11.30 0.11
C ARG A 90 19.44 -10.47 -1.17
N ALA A 91 20.38 -10.67 -2.10
CA ALA A 91 20.40 -9.98 -3.38
C ALA A 91 19.16 -10.32 -4.24
N GLU A 92 18.81 -11.61 -4.34
CA GLU A 92 17.62 -12.07 -5.05
C GLU A 92 16.32 -11.54 -4.41
N GLN A 93 16.25 -11.51 -3.07
CA GLN A 93 15.12 -10.94 -2.35
C GLN A 93 14.95 -9.45 -2.66
N THR A 94 16.03 -8.68 -2.61
CA THR A 94 16.02 -7.24 -2.94
C THR A 94 15.63 -7.01 -4.39
N GLU A 95 16.18 -7.78 -5.33
CA GLU A 95 15.83 -7.69 -6.73
C GLU A 95 14.36 -8.03 -6.98
N PHE A 96 13.87 -9.11 -6.40
CA PHE A 96 12.47 -9.50 -6.52
C PHE A 96 11.54 -8.42 -5.97
N THR A 97 11.82 -7.87 -4.78
CA THR A 97 11.04 -6.77 -4.19
C THR A 97 10.98 -5.57 -5.14
N SER A 98 12.11 -5.16 -5.70
CA SER A 98 12.18 -4.05 -6.63
C SER A 98 11.35 -4.29 -7.90
N LEU A 99 11.51 -5.44 -8.54
CA LEU A 99 10.79 -5.81 -9.76
C LEU A 99 9.28 -5.97 -9.52
N PHE A 100 8.90 -6.51 -8.37
CA PHE A 100 7.50 -6.65 -8.01
C PHE A 100 6.86 -5.31 -7.68
N THR A 101 7.53 -4.43 -6.94
CA THR A 101 7.06 -3.06 -6.69
C THR A 101 6.84 -2.31 -8.00
N ASP A 102 7.78 -2.42 -8.95
CA ASP A 102 7.66 -1.83 -10.29
C ASP A 102 6.45 -2.40 -11.09
N LEU A 103 6.19 -3.70 -10.98
CA LEU A 103 4.99 -4.32 -11.55
C LEU A 103 3.72 -3.72 -10.95
N LEU A 104 3.66 -3.58 -9.62
CA LEU A 104 2.51 -3.03 -8.91
C LEU A 104 2.24 -1.59 -9.32
N GLU A 105 3.28 -0.78 -9.34
CA GLU A 105 3.20 0.61 -9.77
C GLU A 105 2.57 0.72 -11.16
N ARG A 106 3.10 0.03 -12.14
CA ARG A 106 2.59 0.05 -13.52
C ARG A 106 1.14 -0.43 -13.64
N SER A 107 0.77 -1.43 -12.84
CA SER A 107 -0.56 -2.03 -12.89
C SER A 107 -1.64 -1.17 -12.25
N TYR A 108 -1.27 -0.33 -11.28
CA TYR A 108 -2.25 0.37 -10.43
C TYR A 108 -2.18 1.89 -10.50
N VAL A 109 -1.03 2.51 -10.80
CA VAL A 109 -0.93 3.98 -10.88
C VAL A 109 -1.88 4.52 -11.96
N GLY A 110 -1.92 3.91 -13.14
CA GLY A 110 -2.86 4.31 -14.19
C GLY A 110 -4.34 4.24 -13.79
N LYS A 111 -4.71 3.30 -12.89
CA LYS A 111 -6.08 3.22 -12.37
C LYS A 111 -6.36 4.33 -11.35
N ILE A 112 -5.36 4.69 -10.54
CA ILE A 112 -5.45 5.81 -9.59
C ILE A 112 -5.61 7.13 -10.37
N GLU A 113 -4.90 7.28 -11.48
CA GLU A 113 -4.99 8.46 -12.37
C GLU A 113 -6.39 8.65 -12.98
N THR A 114 -7.18 7.58 -13.10
CA THR A 114 -8.58 7.66 -13.59
C THR A 114 -9.59 8.13 -12.53
N TYR A 115 -9.14 8.38 -11.30
CA TYR A 115 -10.02 8.89 -10.23
C TYR A 115 -10.80 10.13 -10.70
N SER A 116 -12.13 10.09 -10.54
CA SER A 116 -13.05 11.10 -11.04
C SER A 116 -13.95 11.72 -9.95
N GLY A 117 -13.54 11.59 -8.68
CA GLY A 117 -14.29 12.10 -7.53
C GLY A 117 -15.16 11.03 -6.86
N GLU A 118 -14.78 9.77 -6.93
CA GLU A 118 -15.41 8.67 -6.20
C GLU A 118 -15.33 8.93 -4.70
N LYS A 119 -16.45 8.63 -3.99
CA LYS A 119 -16.47 8.78 -2.54
C LYS A 119 -15.86 7.57 -1.86
N ILE A 120 -14.91 7.79 -0.97
CA ILE A 120 -14.33 6.73 -0.13
C ILE A 120 -14.94 6.84 1.27
N VAL A 121 -15.60 5.75 1.71
CA VAL A 121 -16.25 5.66 3.02
C VAL A 121 -15.56 4.60 3.84
N TYR A 122 -15.02 4.97 4.99
CA TYR A 122 -14.41 4.05 5.94
C TYR A 122 -15.49 3.45 6.83
N THR A 123 -15.65 2.12 6.78
CA THR A 123 -16.77 1.41 7.41
C THR A 123 -16.39 0.73 8.73
N GLY A 124 -15.10 0.61 9.01
CA GLY A 124 -14.63 0.02 10.26
C GLY A 124 -13.13 -0.21 10.31
N GLU A 125 -12.70 -0.55 11.51
CA GLU A 125 -11.33 -0.91 11.80
C GLU A 125 -11.35 -2.01 12.88
N VAL A 126 -10.43 -2.97 12.76
CA VAL A 126 -10.17 -3.98 13.78
C VAL A 126 -8.67 -4.01 14.02
N VAL A 127 -8.26 -3.91 15.28
CA VAL A 127 -6.86 -4.02 15.71
C VAL A 127 -6.73 -5.26 16.57
N ASP A 128 -5.73 -6.09 16.28
CA ASP A 128 -5.39 -7.31 17.00
C ASP A 128 -3.87 -7.37 17.21
N GLY A 129 -3.40 -6.96 18.36
CA GLY A 129 -1.99 -6.79 18.67
C GLY A 129 -1.32 -5.87 17.66
N ASN A 130 -0.28 -6.36 16.99
CA ASN A 130 0.47 -5.63 15.98
C ASN A 130 -0.12 -5.77 14.56
N TYR A 131 -1.36 -6.24 14.43
CA TYR A 131 -2.07 -6.36 13.16
C TYR A 131 -3.36 -5.55 13.18
N ALA A 132 -3.74 -5.04 12.02
CA ALA A 132 -5.01 -4.34 11.85
C ALA A 132 -5.63 -4.61 10.49
N THR A 133 -6.95 -4.44 10.42
CA THR A 133 -7.69 -4.38 9.16
C THR A 133 -8.53 -3.11 9.15
N VAL A 134 -8.28 -2.24 8.19
CA VAL A 134 -9.10 -1.05 7.92
C VAL A 134 -10.01 -1.37 6.76
N ARG A 135 -11.32 -1.16 6.95
CA ARG A 135 -12.34 -1.42 5.92
C ARG A 135 -12.84 -0.14 5.31
N SER A 136 -12.92 -0.11 3.99
CA SER A 136 -13.51 1.00 3.26
C SER A 136 -14.33 0.54 2.07
N ARG A 137 -15.09 1.48 1.49
CA ARG A 137 -15.86 1.28 0.27
C ARG A 137 -15.65 2.45 -0.67
N ILE A 138 -15.39 2.16 -1.93
CA ILE A 138 -15.34 3.15 -3.00
C ILE A 138 -16.71 3.19 -3.65
N ILE A 139 -17.38 4.34 -3.57
CA ILE A 139 -18.71 4.54 -4.14
C ILE A 139 -18.57 5.40 -5.38
N THR A 140 -18.85 4.83 -6.55
CA THR A 140 -18.80 5.53 -7.82
C THR A 140 -20.06 6.37 -8.04
N ARG A 141 -20.03 7.29 -9.02
CA ARG A 141 -21.22 8.06 -9.44
C ARG A 141 -22.36 7.18 -9.95
N ARG A 142 -22.05 6.01 -10.50
CA ARG A 142 -23.04 5.00 -10.94
C ARG A 142 -23.59 4.16 -9.79
N ARG A 143 -23.24 4.50 -8.54
CA ARG A 143 -23.62 3.75 -7.32
C ARG A 143 -23.10 2.30 -7.32
N THR A 144 -22.09 1.97 -8.10
CA THR A 144 -21.35 0.74 -7.89
C THR A 144 -20.47 0.93 -6.66
N ASP A 145 -20.40 -0.11 -5.86
CA ASP A 145 -19.79 -0.11 -4.54
C ASP A 145 -18.74 -1.23 -4.52
N THR A 146 -17.48 -0.87 -4.36
CA THR A 146 -16.35 -1.80 -4.28
C THR A 146 -15.78 -1.76 -2.88
N ALA A 147 -15.77 -2.90 -2.20
CA ALA A 147 -15.09 -3.04 -0.91
C ALA A 147 -13.59 -3.00 -1.10
N LEU A 148 -12.90 -2.19 -0.27
CA LEU A 148 -11.45 -2.08 -0.26
C LEU A 148 -10.96 -2.16 1.18
N ASP A 149 -10.38 -3.31 1.55
CA ASP A 149 -9.88 -3.56 2.89
C ASP A 149 -8.35 -3.54 2.88
N TYR A 150 -7.76 -2.87 3.87
CA TYR A 150 -6.31 -2.78 4.05
C TYR A 150 -5.89 -3.63 5.22
N ARG A 151 -5.03 -4.63 4.99
CA ARG A 151 -4.37 -5.39 6.06
C ARG A 151 -3.06 -4.74 6.41
N MET A 152 -2.89 -4.45 7.67
CA MET A 152 -1.76 -3.70 8.19
C MET A 152 -1.04 -4.44 9.30
N HIS A 153 0.22 -4.11 9.49
CA HIS A 153 1.00 -4.48 10.66
C HIS A 153 1.76 -3.27 11.20
N GLU A 154 2.10 -3.34 12.48
CA GLU A 154 2.89 -2.31 13.13
C GLU A 154 4.37 -2.69 13.13
N ILE A 155 5.23 -1.78 12.66
CA ILE A 155 6.68 -1.90 12.68
C ILE A 155 7.26 -0.60 13.23
N ASP A 156 8.07 -0.70 14.29
CA ASP A 156 8.73 0.47 14.91
C ASP A 156 7.74 1.60 15.24
N GLY A 157 6.56 1.25 15.77
CA GLY A 157 5.51 2.18 16.14
C GLY A 157 4.77 2.80 14.94
N ARG A 158 4.91 2.24 13.74
CA ARG A 158 4.25 2.73 12.52
C ARG A 158 3.42 1.65 11.83
N TRP A 159 2.18 1.96 11.52
CA TRP A 159 1.31 1.08 10.76
C TRP A 159 1.67 1.11 9.28
N LYS A 160 1.86 -0.09 8.70
CA LYS A 160 2.17 -0.31 7.28
C LYS A 160 1.21 -1.32 6.66
N VAL A 161 0.77 -1.07 5.43
CA VAL A 161 -0.07 -2.00 4.68
C VAL A 161 0.80 -3.10 4.06
N TYR A 162 0.40 -4.36 4.25
CA TYR A 162 1.06 -5.51 3.62
C TYR A 162 0.15 -6.28 2.67
N ASP A 163 -1.16 -6.00 2.64
CA ASP A 163 -2.10 -6.60 1.70
C ASP A 163 -3.33 -5.69 1.52
N VAL A 164 -3.93 -5.73 0.35
CA VAL A 164 -5.20 -5.07 0.05
C VAL A 164 -6.18 -6.11 -0.49
N LEU A 165 -7.41 -6.09 0.02
CA LEU A 165 -8.49 -6.91 -0.50
C LEU A 165 -9.45 -6.04 -1.30
N ILE A 166 -9.74 -6.45 -2.53
CA ILE A 166 -10.73 -5.83 -3.39
C ILE A 166 -11.90 -6.80 -3.51
N ASP A 167 -13.08 -6.41 -3.01
CA ASP A 167 -14.26 -7.28 -2.91
C ASP A 167 -13.95 -8.65 -2.27
N GLY A 168 -13.11 -8.62 -1.22
CA GLY A 168 -12.71 -9.81 -0.46
C GLY A 168 -11.58 -10.63 -1.10
N VAL A 169 -11.11 -10.29 -2.30
CA VAL A 169 -10.00 -10.98 -2.96
C VAL A 169 -8.67 -10.33 -2.61
N SER A 170 -7.80 -11.10 -1.93
CA SER A 170 -6.47 -10.63 -1.54
C SER A 170 -5.57 -10.45 -2.76
N PHE A 171 -5.02 -9.27 -2.87
CA PHE A 171 -4.05 -8.88 -3.86
C PHE A 171 -2.77 -9.73 -3.79
N VAL A 172 -2.18 -9.84 -2.60
CA VAL A 172 -0.97 -10.65 -2.37
C VAL A 172 -1.22 -12.12 -2.69
N SER A 173 -2.39 -12.66 -2.35
CA SER A 173 -2.73 -14.06 -2.66
C SER A 173 -2.88 -14.33 -4.15
N THR A 174 -3.38 -13.36 -4.91
CA THR A 174 -3.49 -13.45 -6.37
C THR A 174 -2.11 -13.55 -7.02
N TYR A 175 -1.19 -12.64 -6.65
CA TYR A 175 0.19 -12.70 -7.15
C TYR A 175 0.94 -13.92 -6.67
N ARG A 176 0.74 -14.36 -5.42
CA ARG A 176 1.33 -15.59 -4.90
C ARG A 176 0.96 -16.80 -5.74
N SER A 177 -0.29 -16.92 -6.13
CA SER A 177 -0.76 -18.02 -6.98
C SER A 177 -0.11 -17.96 -8.35
N GLU A 178 -0.01 -16.80 -8.95
CA GLU A 178 0.62 -16.60 -10.26
C GLU A 178 2.12 -16.89 -10.22
N PHE A 179 2.85 -16.32 -9.26
CA PHE A 179 4.28 -16.55 -9.13
C PHE A 179 4.61 -18.02 -8.86
N ASN A 180 3.82 -18.66 -7.97
CA ASN A 180 3.99 -20.07 -7.71
C ASN A 180 3.73 -20.91 -8.97
N ARG A 181 2.75 -20.55 -9.80
CA ARG A 181 2.46 -21.23 -11.06
C ARG A 181 3.66 -21.12 -12.03
N VAL A 182 4.23 -19.93 -12.20
CA VAL A 182 5.41 -19.70 -13.06
C VAL A 182 6.61 -20.51 -12.55
N ILE A 183 6.90 -20.46 -11.25
CA ILE A 183 8.04 -21.17 -10.67
C ILE A 183 7.88 -22.69 -10.80
N GLN A 184 6.66 -23.23 -10.61
CA GLN A 184 6.40 -24.66 -10.74
C GLN A 184 6.43 -25.17 -12.18
N SER A 185 5.96 -24.35 -13.14
CA SER A 185 5.95 -24.76 -14.56
C SER A 185 7.29 -24.50 -15.26
N SER A 186 8.17 -23.71 -14.67
CA SER A 186 9.47 -23.32 -15.25
C SER A 186 10.52 -23.21 -14.15
N SER A 187 10.83 -21.96 -13.69
CA SER A 187 11.80 -21.71 -12.62
C SER A 187 11.61 -20.32 -11.99
N TYR A 188 12.37 -20.04 -10.92
CA TYR A 188 12.47 -18.71 -10.33
C TYR A 188 13.13 -17.70 -11.30
N GLU A 189 14.16 -18.12 -12.01
CA GLU A 189 14.87 -17.29 -13.00
C GLU A 189 13.92 -16.85 -14.12
N GLU A 190 13.03 -17.75 -14.58
CA GLU A 190 11.99 -17.41 -15.56
C GLU A 190 10.99 -16.39 -14.99
N LEU A 191 10.62 -16.50 -13.71
CA LEU A 191 9.79 -15.48 -13.06
C LEU A 191 10.47 -14.12 -13.08
N ILE A 192 11.75 -14.03 -12.70
CA ILE A 192 12.54 -12.80 -12.72
C ILE A 192 12.62 -12.21 -14.13
N GLU A 193 12.89 -13.05 -15.15
CA GLU A 193 12.93 -12.61 -16.53
C GLU A 193 11.58 -12.07 -17.02
N ARG A 194 10.47 -12.67 -16.64
CA ARG A 194 9.12 -12.16 -16.95
C ARG A 194 8.84 -10.83 -16.27
N LEU A 195 9.24 -10.67 -15.01
CA LEU A 195 9.12 -9.40 -14.30
C LEU A 195 9.96 -8.31 -14.97
N ARG A 196 11.23 -8.58 -15.31
CA ARG A 196 12.11 -7.63 -16.02
C ARG A 196 11.55 -7.24 -17.40
N LYS A 197 11.05 -8.21 -18.16
CA LYS A 197 10.46 -8.01 -19.50
C LYS A 197 9.04 -7.47 -19.48
N LYS A 198 8.49 -7.19 -18.28
CA LYS A 198 7.13 -6.67 -18.08
C LYS A 198 6.04 -7.58 -18.68
N ARG A 199 6.27 -8.91 -18.67
CA ARG A 199 5.38 -9.94 -19.26
C ARG A 199 4.49 -10.66 -18.27
N ILE A 200 4.36 -10.14 -17.05
CA ILE A 200 3.39 -10.62 -16.07
C ILE A 200 2.24 -9.63 -16.06
N ASP A 201 1.15 -10.03 -16.69
CA ASP A 201 -0.14 -9.38 -16.55
C ASP A 201 -1.01 -10.28 -15.66
N VAL A 202 -1.06 -9.97 -14.38
CA VAL A 202 -2.16 -10.46 -13.57
C VAL A 202 -3.35 -9.60 -13.94
N LEU A 203 -4.38 -10.23 -14.53
CA LEU A 203 -5.66 -9.58 -14.74
C LEU A 203 -6.04 -8.96 -13.40
N ALA A 204 -5.92 -7.63 -13.33
CA ALA A 204 -6.26 -6.90 -12.14
C ALA A 204 -7.62 -7.40 -11.69
N VAL A 205 -7.77 -7.63 -10.39
CA VAL A 205 -9.06 -7.96 -9.78
C VAL A 205 -10.02 -6.84 -10.19
N SER A 206 -10.59 -7.00 -11.37
CA SER A 206 -11.61 -6.10 -11.89
C SER A 206 -12.87 -6.55 -11.18
N GLY A 207 -13.34 -5.73 -10.25
CA GLY A 207 -14.69 -5.82 -9.78
C GLY A 207 -15.59 -5.99 -11.01
N LYS A 208 -16.42 -7.00 -11.00
CA LYS A 208 -17.40 -7.28 -12.06
C LYS A 208 -18.12 -5.98 -12.42
N SER A 209 -18.03 -5.63 -13.69
CA SER A 209 -18.85 -4.57 -14.32
C SER A 209 -20.30 -4.92 -14.20
#